data_850258f40481c1297bd8ccd64990d8dd
#
_entry.id   850258f40481c1297bd8ccd64990d8dd
#
_cell.length_a   1.000
_cell.length_b   1.000
_cell.length_c   1.000
_cell.angle_alpha   90.00
_cell.angle_beta   90.00
_cell.angle_gamma   90.00
#
_symmetry.space_group_name_H-M   'P 1'
#
loop_
_entity.id
_entity.type
_entity.pdbx_description
1 polymer ?
#
loop_
_entity_poly.entity_id
_entity_poly.type
_entity_poly.pdbx_seq_one_letter_code
_entity_poly.pdbx_strand_id
1 'polypeptide(L)'
;VPDEFTFLGVENDHAAETIYFEIDRYFDQHDLSTEMCVVQFESVSDEGAYETVLSDGFYPITKIDIDTVPGKILFGWTILNDVTAHNGIVKFSIRFYSLETNESGKKEFSYNFNTLPSSLPIKETINVTGTGVKVDPSDLEILTARFAEIEQRAKESISETEINRDLSKGYADAAETSAVKAKNSEDASKASALASKESELAASQSETGAATS
;
A
#
# COMPACT_ATOMS: atom_id res chain seq x y z
N VAL A 1 15.73 -18.03 -7.13
CA VAL A 1 15.69 -18.84 -5.88
C VAL A 1 17.11 -18.92 -5.39
N PRO A 2 17.41 -18.59 -4.11
CA PRO A 2 18.75 -18.79 -3.55
C PRO A 2 19.15 -20.27 -3.69
N ASP A 3 20.42 -20.55 -3.99
CA ASP A 3 20.96 -21.92 -4.15
C ASP A 3 20.81 -22.80 -2.89
N GLU A 4 20.31 -22.24 -1.78
CA GLU A 4 20.15 -22.92 -0.50
C GLU A 4 18.74 -23.53 -0.30
N PHE A 5 17.73 -23.12 -1.08
CA PHE A 5 16.38 -23.69 -0.98
C PHE A 5 16.29 -25.00 -1.78
N THR A 6 16.34 -26.12 -1.06
CA THR A 6 16.23 -27.46 -1.67
C THR A 6 14.81 -28.03 -1.63
N PHE A 7 13.89 -27.42 -0.86
CA PHE A 7 12.47 -27.79 -0.77
C PHE A 7 11.65 -26.59 -0.29
N LEU A 8 10.36 -26.63 -0.55
CA LEU A 8 9.42 -25.54 -0.24
C LEU A 8 8.80 -25.69 1.16
N GLY A 9 8.70 -26.89 1.66
CA GLY A 9 8.11 -27.23 2.95
C GLY A 9 7.88 -28.74 3.08
N VAL A 10 7.18 -29.12 4.14
CA VAL A 10 6.74 -30.48 4.37
C VAL A 10 5.24 -30.56 4.17
N GLU A 11 4.73 -31.68 3.70
CA GLU A 11 3.30 -31.89 3.49
C GLU A 11 2.48 -31.53 4.74
N ASN A 12 1.42 -30.75 4.54
CA ASN A 12 0.53 -30.21 5.57
C ASN A 12 1.13 -29.13 6.49
N ASP A 13 2.32 -28.61 6.21
CA ASP A 13 2.81 -27.42 6.90
C ASP A 13 1.89 -26.22 6.63
N HIS A 14 1.75 -25.34 7.62
CA HIS A 14 0.98 -24.11 7.48
C HIS A 14 1.78 -22.93 8.06
N ALA A 15 2.11 -21.97 7.21
CA ALA A 15 2.85 -20.77 7.57
C ALA A 15 4.19 -21.05 8.29
N ALA A 16 4.77 -22.23 8.09
CA ALA A 16 6.04 -22.62 8.70
C ALA A 16 7.23 -21.97 8.00
N GLU A 17 7.10 -21.71 6.70
CA GLU A 17 8.16 -21.22 5.84
C GLU A 17 7.76 -19.90 5.16
N THR A 18 8.74 -19.02 4.98
CA THR A 18 8.58 -17.80 4.16
C THR A 18 9.72 -17.71 3.20
N ILE A 19 9.43 -17.65 1.90
CA ILE A 19 10.42 -17.43 0.86
C ILE A 19 10.52 -15.94 0.60
N TYR A 20 11.75 -15.41 0.65
CA TYR A 20 12.01 -14.02 0.32
C TYR A 20 12.51 -13.90 -1.12
N PHE A 21 11.95 -12.95 -1.82
CA PHE A 21 12.30 -12.63 -3.19
C PHE A 21 12.97 -11.26 -3.27
N GLU A 22 13.99 -11.20 -4.13
CA GLU A 22 14.61 -9.96 -4.58
C GLU A 22 14.47 -9.92 -6.10
N ILE A 23 13.80 -8.89 -6.62
CA ILE A 23 13.52 -8.71 -8.05
C ILE A 23 13.97 -7.31 -8.45
N ASP A 24 14.45 -7.16 -9.68
CA ASP A 24 14.73 -5.83 -10.25
C ASP A 24 13.44 -5.00 -10.28
N ARG A 25 13.55 -3.77 -9.78
CA ARG A 25 12.43 -2.84 -9.73
C ARG A 25 11.95 -2.43 -11.12
N TYR A 26 12.87 -2.36 -12.08
CA TYR A 26 12.57 -1.92 -13.42
C TYR A 26 12.73 -3.06 -14.42
N PHE A 27 11.68 -3.29 -15.21
CA PHE A 27 11.72 -4.18 -16.36
C PHE A 27 11.32 -3.38 -17.61
N ASP A 28 12.20 -3.34 -18.61
CA ASP A 28 12.00 -2.57 -19.85
C ASP A 28 11.56 -1.11 -19.59
N GLN A 29 12.22 -0.45 -18.63
CA GLN A 29 11.95 0.91 -18.13
C GLN A 29 10.62 1.07 -17.38
N HIS A 30 9.84 0.01 -17.19
CA HIS A 30 8.61 0.02 -16.43
C HIS A 30 8.91 -0.24 -14.93
N ASP A 31 8.34 0.57 -14.03
CA ASP A 31 8.51 0.42 -12.58
C ASP A 31 7.52 -0.61 -12.03
N LEU A 32 8.00 -1.83 -11.77
CA LEU A 32 7.17 -2.92 -11.24
C LEU A 32 6.63 -2.65 -9.83
N SER A 33 7.23 -1.72 -9.09
CA SER A 33 6.78 -1.39 -7.72
C SER A 33 5.43 -0.68 -7.67
N THR A 34 4.95 -0.17 -8.80
CA THR A 34 3.64 0.47 -8.93
C THR A 34 2.52 -0.52 -9.26
N GLU A 35 2.89 -1.76 -9.57
CA GLU A 35 1.98 -2.80 -10.02
C GLU A 35 1.49 -3.69 -8.87
N MET A 36 0.34 -4.32 -9.06
CA MET A 36 -0.09 -5.39 -8.16
C MET A 36 0.83 -6.59 -8.34
N CYS A 37 1.30 -7.16 -7.22
CA CYS A 37 2.18 -8.31 -7.19
C CYS A 37 1.45 -9.53 -6.64
N VAL A 38 1.54 -10.65 -7.35
CA VAL A 38 1.00 -11.95 -6.88
C VAL A 38 2.02 -13.05 -7.13
N VAL A 39 2.06 -14.04 -6.25
CA VAL A 39 2.70 -15.33 -6.50
C VAL A 39 1.63 -16.29 -6.99
N GLN A 40 1.82 -16.85 -8.17
CA GLN A 40 0.98 -17.91 -8.73
C GLN A 40 1.69 -19.24 -8.50
N PHE A 41 0.96 -20.28 -8.11
CA PHE A 41 1.53 -21.59 -7.94
C PHE A 41 0.64 -22.68 -8.53
N GLU A 42 1.25 -23.82 -8.82
CA GLU A 42 0.64 -25.05 -9.26
C GLU A 42 1.38 -26.22 -8.60
N SER A 43 0.67 -26.99 -7.77
CA SER A 43 1.20 -28.22 -7.20
C SER A 43 0.90 -29.37 -8.13
N VAL A 44 1.90 -30.13 -8.48
CA VAL A 44 1.78 -31.26 -9.41
C VAL A 44 2.29 -32.54 -8.77
N SER A 45 1.65 -33.66 -9.12
CA SER A 45 2.10 -34.99 -8.71
C SER A 45 3.45 -35.29 -9.33
N ASP A 46 4.38 -35.86 -8.56
CA ASP A 46 5.65 -36.40 -9.04
C ASP A 46 5.51 -37.88 -9.46
N GLU A 47 4.30 -38.43 -9.35
CA GLU A 47 3.99 -39.84 -9.66
C GLU A 47 3.35 -40.00 -11.04
N GLY A 48 3.98 -40.81 -11.88
CA GLY A 48 3.38 -41.29 -13.13
C GLY A 48 3.96 -40.69 -14.41
N ALA A 49 3.39 -41.09 -15.54
CA ALA A 49 3.84 -40.66 -16.88
C ALA A 49 3.34 -39.27 -17.28
N TYR A 50 2.43 -38.69 -16.52
CA TYR A 50 1.81 -37.41 -16.77
C TYR A 50 1.75 -36.61 -15.45
N GLU A 51 2.13 -35.33 -15.53
CA GLU A 51 1.92 -34.38 -14.42
C GLU A 51 0.41 -34.20 -14.20
N THR A 52 -0.04 -34.40 -12.99
CA THR A 52 -1.43 -34.13 -12.60
C THR A 52 -1.42 -32.95 -11.65
N VAL A 53 -2.18 -31.89 -11.97
CA VAL A 53 -2.36 -30.75 -11.08
C VAL A 53 -3.18 -31.21 -9.88
N LEU A 54 -2.62 -31.05 -8.69
CA LEU A 54 -3.23 -31.39 -7.41
C LEU A 54 -3.91 -30.19 -6.77
N SER A 55 -3.27 -29.03 -6.86
CA SER A 55 -3.80 -27.75 -6.41
C SER A 55 -3.14 -26.61 -7.19
N ASP A 56 -3.82 -25.51 -7.32
CA ASP A 56 -3.30 -24.28 -7.90
C ASP A 56 -3.91 -23.07 -7.19
N GLY A 57 -3.25 -21.93 -7.33
CA GLY A 57 -3.76 -20.70 -6.72
C GLY A 57 -2.84 -19.51 -6.94
N PHE A 58 -3.19 -18.42 -6.27
CA PHE A 58 -2.39 -17.21 -6.26
C PHE A 58 -2.47 -16.49 -4.91
N TYR A 59 -1.34 -15.87 -4.52
CA TYR A 59 -1.20 -15.11 -3.30
C TYR A 59 -0.88 -13.64 -3.62
N PRO A 60 -1.78 -12.71 -3.30
CA PRO A 60 -1.48 -11.28 -3.39
C PRO A 60 -0.36 -10.89 -2.42
N ILE A 61 0.64 -10.23 -2.92
CA ILE A 61 1.71 -9.65 -2.11
C ILE A 61 1.31 -8.21 -1.80
N THR A 62 0.94 -7.96 -0.55
CA THR A 62 0.45 -6.66 -0.10
C THR A 62 1.53 -5.75 0.49
N LYS A 63 2.72 -6.31 0.77
CA LYS A 63 3.86 -5.58 1.31
C LYS A 63 5.08 -5.85 0.47
N ILE A 64 5.57 -4.80 -0.18
CA ILE A 64 6.83 -4.78 -0.88
C ILE A 64 7.75 -3.74 -0.25
N ASP A 65 9.04 -4.04 -0.19
CA ASP A 65 10.08 -3.12 0.27
C ASP A 65 10.90 -2.68 -0.95
N ILE A 66 10.96 -1.39 -1.18
CA ILE A 66 11.71 -0.75 -2.27
C ILE A 66 12.83 0.15 -1.77
N ASP A 67 12.98 0.25 -0.45
CA ASP A 67 13.88 1.19 0.20
C ASP A 67 15.17 0.53 0.69
N THR A 68 15.09 -0.74 1.12
CA THR A 68 16.25 -1.46 1.70
C THR A 68 17.36 -1.70 0.67
N VAL A 69 17.02 -2.07 -0.56
CA VAL A 69 18.00 -2.28 -1.63
C VAL A 69 17.65 -1.40 -2.84
N PRO A 70 18.46 -0.39 -3.16
CA PRO A 70 18.18 0.51 -4.28
C PRO A 70 18.02 -0.24 -5.60
N GLY A 71 16.93 0.05 -6.32
CA GLY A 71 16.64 -0.56 -7.61
C GLY A 71 16.08 -1.98 -7.56
N LYS A 72 15.73 -2.46 -6.37
CA LYS A 72 15.12 -3.77 -6.14
C LYS A 72 13.75 -3.66 -5.49
N ILE A 73 12.97 -4.71 -5.62
CA ILE A 73 11.75 -4.99 -4.87
C ILE A 73 12.02 -6.22 -4.02
N LEU A 74 11.78 -6.12 -2.72
CA LEU A 74 11.91 -7.21 -1.77
C LEU A 74 10.52 -7.53 -1.19
N PHE A 75 10.18 -8.80 -1.10
CA PHE A 75 8.96 -9.25 -0.45
C PHE A 75 9.08 -10.71 0.00
N GLY A 76 8.21 -11.10 0.95
CA GLY A 76 8.09 -12.47 1.42
C GLY A 76 6.81 -13.14 0.93
N TRP A 77 6.91 -14.41 0.56
CA TRP A 77 5.78 -15.30 0.34
C TRP A 77 5.76 -16.36 1.44
N THR A 78 4.78 -16.24 2.34
CA THR A 78 4.56 -17.26 3.38
C THR A 78 3.82 -18.44 2.77
N ILE A 79 4.40 -19.63 2.92
CA ILE A 79 3.86 -20.86 2.38
C ILE A 79 2.73 -21.34 3.28
N LEU A 80 1.54 -21.45 2.72
CA LEU A 80 0.35 -21.91 3.42
C LEU A 80 0.05 -23.37 3.05
N ASN A 81 -0.87 -23.98 3.78
CA ASN A 81 -1.19 -25.41 3.62
C ASN A 81 -1.84 -25.79 2.30
N ASP A 82 -2.41 -24.85 1.55
CA ASP A 82 -2.89 -25.10 0.18
C ASP A 82 -1.73 -25.38 -0.80
N VAL A 83 -0.57 -24.75 -0.56
CA VAL A 83 0.66 -25.03 -1.31
C VAL A 83 1.26 -26.37 -0.90
N THR A 84 1.19 -26.71 0.41
CA THR A 84 1.80 -27.91 1.01
C THR A 84 0.80 -29.07 1.19
N ALA A 85 -0.43 -28.93 0.69
CA ALA A 85 -1.50 -29.93 0.87
C ALA A 85 -1.14 -31.33 0.37
N HIS A 86 -0.21 -31.41 -0.56
CA HIS A 86 0.25 -32.65 -1.20
C HIS A 86 1.76 -32.65 -1.32
N ASN A 87 2.37 -33.82 -1.13
CA ASN A 87 3.74 -34.02 -1.53
C ASN A 87 3.84 -33.97 -3.07
N GLY A 88 4.99 -33.60 -3.60
CA GLY A 88 5.23 -33.47 -5.03
C GLY A 88 6.04 -32.22 -5.37
N ILE A 89 5.81 -31.71 -6.56
CA ILE A 89 6.50 -30.52 -7.08
C ILE A 89 5.55 -29.33 -7.09
N VAL A 90 5.96 -28.21 -6.53
CA VAL A 90 5.26 -26.94 -6.67
C VAL A 90 6.01 -26.07 -7.68
N LYS A 91 5.32 -25.74 -8.77
CA LYS A 91 5.77 -24.73 -9.74
C LYS A 91 5.18 -23.39 -9.33
N PHE A 92 5.95 -22.35 -9.35
CA PHE A 92 5.48 -21.00 -9.01
C PHE A 92 6.15 -19.93 -9.87
N SER A 93 5.44 -18.84 -10.07
CA SER A 93 5.92 -17.64 -10.75
C SER A 93 5.41 -16.39 -10.05
N ILE A 94 6.11 -15.28 -10.24
CA ILE A 94 5.69 -13.99 -9.72
C ILE A 94 5.10 -13.20 -10.88
N ARG A 95 3.94 -12.61 -10.65
CA ARG A 95 3.23 -11.81 -11.62
C ARG A 95 3.03 -10.39 -11.11
N PHE A 96 3.39 -9.43 -11.95
CA PHE A 96 3.08 -8.02 -11.75
C PHE A 96 2.05 -7.59 -12.79
N TYR A 97 0.99 -6.92 -12.36
CA TYR A 97 -0.07 -6.52 -13.27
C TYR A 97 -0.83 -5.29 -12.78
N SER A 98 -1.39 -4.56 -13.71
CA SER A 98 -2.40 -3.53 -13.46
C SER A 98 -3.64 -3.75 -14.30
N LEU A 99 -4.76 -3.22 -13.81
CA LEU A 99 -6.06 -3.34 -14.43
C LEU A 99 -6.64 -1.95 -14.68
N GLU A 100 -7.11 -1.74 -15.90
CA GLU A 100 -7.88 -0.57 -16.27
C GLU A 100 -9.33 -0.94 -16.56
N THR A 101 -10.21 0.04 -16.44
CA THR A 101 -11.61 -0.14 -16.80
C THR A 101 -11.81 0.43 -18.20
N ASN A 102 -12.19 -0.41 -19.16
CA ASN A 102 -12.47 0.01 -20.52
C ASN A 102 -13.79 0.81 -20.61
N GLU A 103 -14.09 1.36 -21.78
CA GLU A 103 -15.29 2.16 -22.04
C GLU A 103 -16.60 1.40 -21.75
N SER A 104 -16.60 0.08 -21.79
CA SER A 104 -17.75 -0.77 -21.47
C SER A 104 -17.88 -1.09 -19.96
N GLY A 105 -17.00 -0.56 -19.13
CA GLY A 105 -16.97 -0.81 -17.67
C GLY A 105 -16.31 -2.13 -17.28
N LYS A 106 -15.71 -2.86 -18.23
CA LYS A 106 -15.01 -4.12 -17.97
C LYS A 106 -13.57 -3.87 -17.58
N LYS A 107 -13.05 -4.66 -16.61
CA LYS A 107 -11.65 -4.65 -16.22
C LYS A 107 -10.81 -5.42 -17.25
N GLU A 108 -9.73 -4.79 -17.71
CA GLU A 108 -8.75 -5.38 -18.63
C GLU A 108 -7.34 -5.11 -18.09
N PHE A 109 -6.38 -5.97 -18.47
CA PHE A 109 -4.99 -5.75 -18.09
C PHE A 109 -4.42 -4.59 -18.90
N SER A 110 -3.98 -3.54 -18.21
CA SER A 110 -3.17 -2.48 -18.78
C SER A 110 -1.67 -2.83 -18.79
N TYR A 111 -1.26 -3.64 -17.81
CA TYR A 111 0.08 -4.20 -17.72
C TYR A 111 0.03 -5.64 -17.21
N ASN A 112 0.94 -6.49 -17.68
CA ASN A 112 1.04 -7.87 -17.23
C ASN A 112 2.44 -8.42 -17.51
N PHE A 113 3.19 -8.70 -16.45
CA PHE A 113 4.54 -9.26 -16.50
C PHE A 113 4.60 -10.49 -15.60
N ASN A 114 5.16 -11.59 -16.10
CA ASN A 114 5.38 -12.82 -15.34
C ASN A 114 6.86 -13.17 -15.37
N THR A 115 7.40 -13.59 -14.23
CA THR A 115 8.70 -14.23 -14.19
C THR A 115 8.65 -15.62 -14.83
N LEU A 116 9.80 -16.15 -15.17
CA LEU A 116 9.88 -17.57 -15.51
C LEU A 116 9.47 -18.43 -14.29
N PRO A 117 8.77 -19.56 -14.51
CA PRO A 117 8.42 -20.44 -13.42
C PRO A 117 9.67 -21.05 -12.77
N SER A 118 9.64 -21.13 -11.45
CA SER A 118 10.56 -21.93 -10.64
C SER A 118 9.82 -23.12 -10.06
N SER A 119 10.55 -24.16 -9.66
CA SER A 119 9.93 -25.34 -9.05
C SER A 119 10.75 -25.81 -7.85
N LEU A 120 10.03 -26.22 -6.79
CA LEU A 120 10.60 -26.80 -5.58
C LEU A 120 9.74 -27.94 -5.10
N PRO A 121 10.35 -28.99 -4.51
CA PRO A 121 9.59 -30.11 -3.97
C PRO A 121 8.96 -29.79 -2.62
N ILE A 122 7.79 -30.34 -2.36
CA ILE A 122 7.22 -30.54 -1.02
C ILE A 122 7.61 -31.93 -0.57
N LYS A 123 8.21 -32.01 0.62
CA LYS A 123 8.62 -33.30 1.20
C LYS A 123 7.45 -33.97 1.89
N GLU A 124 7.40 -35.30 1.78
CA GLU A 124 6.44 -36.12 2.49
C GLU A 124 6.60 -35.98 4.02
N THR A 125 5.47 -35.89 4.71
CA THR A 125 5.45 -35.94 6.19
C THR A 125 5.32 -37.40 6.66
N ILE A 126 5.87 -37.70 7.84
CA ILE A 126 5.64 -39.02 8.48
C ILE A 126 4.24 -38.96 9.09
N ASN A 127 3.25 -39.50 8.37
CA ASN A 127 1.89 -39.63 8.85
C ASN A 127 1.81 -40.79 9.89
N VAL A 128 1.92 -40.46 11.17
CA VAL A 128 1.86 -41.43 12.26
C VAL A 128 0.43 -41.94 12.53
N THR A 129 -0.60 -41.23 12.11
CA THR A 129 -2.02 -41.68 12.15
C THR A 129 -2.87 -40.82 11.20
N GLY A 130 -3.58 -41.45 10.29
CA GLY A 130 -4.47 -40.84 9.30
C GLY A 130 -5.71 -40.12 9.83
N THR A 131 -5.61 -39.35 10.88
CA THR A 131 -6.73 -38.59 11.48
C THR A 131 -6.43 -37.13 11.65
N GLY A 132 -5.59 -36.56 10.81
CA GLY A 132 -5.45 -35.11 10.72
C GLY A 132 -6.76 -34.53 10.18
N VAL A 133 -7.57 -33.92 11.03
CA VAL A 133 -8.69 -33.10 10.58
C VAL A 133 -8.07 -31.88 9.90
N LYS A 134 -7.96 -31.94 8.58
CA LYS A 134 -7.63 -30.74 7.80
C LYS A 134 -8.82 -29.80 7.90
N VAL A 135 -8.64 -28.70 8.58
CA VAL A 135 -9.50 -27.54 8.41
C VAL A 135 -8.81 -26.67 7.37
N ASP A 136 -9.03 -26.99 6.11
CA ASP A 136 -8.56 -26.17 5.01
C ASP A 136 -9.62 -25.15 4.66
N PRO A 137 -9.39 -23.84 4.91
CA PRO A 137 -10.18 -22.83 4.25
C PRO A 137 -9.93 -22.96 2.75
N SER A 138 -11.00 -22.98 1.94
CA SER A 138 -10.87 -23.01 0.49
C SER A 138 -10.10 -21.78 -0.01
N ASP A 139 -9.42 -21.89 -1.15
CA ASP A 139 -8.71 -20.76 -1.78
C ASP A 139 -9.60 -19.53 -1.95
N LEU A 140 -10.89 -19.78 -2.21
CA LEU A 140 -11.89 -18.72 -2.30
C LEU A 140 -12.09 -18.02 -0.95
N GLU A 141 -12.11 -18.74 0.15
CA GLU A 141 -12.28 -18.16 1.51
C GLU A 141 -11.04 -17.35 1.91
N ILE A 142 -9.84 -17.86 1.62
CA ILE A 142 -8.58 -17.13 1.85
C ILE A 142 -8.55 -15.86 1.04
N LEU A 143 -8.89 -15.94 -0.25
CA LEU A 143 -8.93 -14.80 -1.14
C LEU A 143 -9.98 -13.77 -0.69
N THR A 144 -11.17 -14.24 -0.34
CA THR A 144 -12.26 -13.39 0.16
C THR A 144 -11.86 -12.67 1.46
N ALA A 145 -11.21 -13.38 2.40
CA ALA A 145 -10.72 -12.80 3.64
C ALA A 145 -9.66 -11.71 3.37
N ARG A 146 -8.73 -11.95 2.44
CA ARG A 146 -7.70 -10.95 2.06
C ARG A 146 -8.30 -9.75 1.35
N PHE A 147 -9.28 -9.94 0.48
CA PHE A 147 -9.98 -8.81 -0.14
C PHE A 147 -10.74 -7.98 0.88
N ALA A 148 -11.40 -8.61 1.85
CA ALA A 148 -12.07 -7.91 2.95
C ALA A 148 -11.08 -7.09 3.78
N GLU A 149 -9.89 -7.62 4.05
CA GLU A 149 -8.82 -6.92 4.78
C GLU A 149 -8.28 -5.71 3.99
N ILE A 150 -8.07 -5.88 2.67
CA ILE A 150 -7.65 -4.77 1.79
C ILE A 150 -8.74 -3.70 1.72
N GLU A 151 -10.00 -4.10 1.58
CA GLU A 151 -11.14 -3.18 1.56
C GLU A 151 -11.23 -2.39 2.87
N GLN A 152 -11.06 -3.06 4.01
CA GLN A 152 -11.07 -2.41 5.31
C GLN A 152 -9.94 -1.38 5.44
N ARG A 153 -8.71 -1.74 5.07
CA ARG A 153 -7.55 -0.80 5.07
C ARG A 153 -7.75 0.38 4.13
N ALA A 154 -8.35 0.13 2.97
CA ALA A 154 -8.68 1.21 2.03
C ALA A 154 -9.71 2.19 2.64
N LYS A 155 -10.74 1.69 3.31
CA LYS A 155 -11.73 2.51 4.01
C LYS A 155 -11.10 3.33 5.14
N GLU A 156 -10.22 2.74 5.92
CA GLU A 156 -9.48 3.43 6.99
C GLU A 156 -8.61 4.56 6.43
N SER A 157 -7.86 4.29 5.37
CA SER A 157 -7.02 5.31 4.70
C SER A 157 -7.84 6.45 4.10
N ILE A 158 -9.00 6.16 3.52
CA ILE A 158 -9.93 7.19 3.02
C ILE A 158 -10.42 8.05 4.18
N SER A 159 -10.84 7.44 5.29
CA SER A 159 -11.31 8.15 6.47
C SER A 159 -10.23 9.06 7.07
N GLU A 160 -8.98 8.57 7.19
CA GLU A 160 -7.85 9.39 7.64
C GLU A 160 -7.58 10.57 6.71
N THR A 161 -7.69 10.36 5.41
CA THR A 161 -7.52 11.42 4.41
C THR A 161 -8.61 12.48 4.53
N GLU A 162 -9.85 12.09 4.77
CA GLU A 162 -10.96 13.02 4.99
C GLU A 162 -10.77 13.84 6.27
N ILE A 163 -10.37 13.20 7.37
CA ILE A 163 -10.04 13.89 8.62
C ILE A 163 -8.93 14.91 8.42
N ASN A 164 -7.86 14.53 7.74
CA ASN A 164 -6.73 15.43 7.48
C ASN A 164 -7.12 16.60 6.58
N ARG A 165 -8.00 16.37 5.60
CA ARG A 165 -8.55 17.43 4.75
C ARG A 165 -9.36 18.43 5.56
N ASP A 166 -10.23 17.95 6.45
CA ASP A 166 -11.08 18.79 7.27
C ASP A 166 -10.26 19.60 8.30
N LEU A 167 -9.23 18.99 8.89
CA LEU A 167 -8.27 19.70 9.73
C LEU A 167 -7.52 20.80 8.96
N SER A 168 -7.05 20.48 7.75
CA SER A 168 -6.36 21.46 6.90
C SER A 168 -7.26 22.64 6.54
N LYS A 169 -8.54 22.37 6.26
CA LYS A 169 -9.53 23.43 6.03
C LYS A 169 -9.74 24.27 7.26
N GLY A 170 -9.88 23.67 8.44
CA GLY A 170 -10.00 24.38 9.71
C GLY A 170 -8.80 25.30 10.00
N TYR A 171 -7.58 24.85 9.70
CA TYR A 171 -6.40 25.70 9.83
C TYR A 171 -6.38 26.85 8.83
N ALA A 172 -6.83 26.63 7.60
CA ALA A 172 -6.93 27.70 6.60
C ALA A 172 -7.95 28.77 7.03
N ASP A 173 -9.12 28.39 7.49
CA ASP A 173 -10.18 29.28 7.99
C ASP A 173 -9.70 30.10 9.22
N ALA A 174 -8.96 29.45 10.12
CA ALA A 174 -8.37 30.11 11.29
C ALA A 174 -7.29 31.13 10.89
N ALA A 175 -6.47 30.80 9.91
CA ALA A 175 -5.45 31.69 9.36
C ALA A 175 -6.09 32.91 8.69
N GLU A 176 -7.13 32.72 7.89
CA GLU A 176 -7.89 33.81 7.26
C GLU A 176 -8.51 34.73 8.30
N THR A 177 -9.15 34.16 9.33
CA THR A 177 -9.72 34.92 10.45
C THR A 177 -8.65 35.77 11.15
N SER A 178 -7.46 35.19 11.36
CA SER A 178 -6.35 35.89 12.00
C SER A 178 -5.82 37.04 11.11
N ALA A 179 -5.73 36.81 9.81
CA ALA A 179 -5.32 37.85 8.86
C ALA A 179 -6.30 39.01 8.81
N VAL A 180 -7.61 38.75 8.85
CA VAL A 180 -8.65 39.81 8.92
C VAL A 180 -8.55 40.60 10.22
N LYS A 181 -8.33 39.94 11.37
CA LYS A 181 -8.13 40.62 12.65
C LYS A 181 -6.87 41.51 12.63
N ALA A 182 -5.79 41.01 12.09
CA ALA A 182 -4.54 41.78 11.97
C ALA A 182 -4.73 43.04 11.10
N LYS A 183 -5.43 42.91 9.97
CA LYS A 183 -5.75 44.02 9.09
C LYS A 183 -6.63 45.07 9.78
N ASN A 184 -7.67 44.64 10.48
CA ASN A 184 -8.54 45.54 11.24
C ASN A 184 -7.77 46.30 12.34
N SER A 185 -6.82 45.63 13.01
CA SER A 185 -5.96 46.26 14.01
C SER A 185 -5.01 47.26 13.38
N GLU A 186 -4.45 46.96 12.20
CA GLU A 186 -3.62 47.91 11.44
C GLU A 186 -4.41 49.16 11.03
N ASP A 187 -5.62 48.96 10.51
CA ASP A 187 -6.47 50.07 10.08
C ASP A 187 -6.91 50.93 11.27
N ALA A 188 -7.20 50.36 12.42
CA ALA A 188 -7.49 51.09 13.64
C ALA A 188 -6.27 51.90 14.15
N SER A 189 -5.08 51.33 14.04
CA SER A 189 -3.83 51.98 14.38
C SER A 189 -3.56 53.18 13.47
N LYS A 190 -3.77 53.06 12.17
CA LYS A 190 -3.66 54.13 11.19
C LYS A 190 -4.64 55.27 11.48
N ALA A 191 -5.90 54.92 11.80
CA ALA A 191 -6.92 55.90 12.15
C ALA A 191 -6.56 56.68 13.42
N SER A 192 -6.03 56.01 14.46
CA SER A 192 -5.53 56.64 15.67
C SER A 192 -4.36 57.60 15.41
N ALA A 193 -3.44 57.17 14.55
CA ALA A 193 -2.28 58.02 14.17
C ALA A 193 -2.71 59.26 13.39
N LEU A 194 -3.72 59.16 12.54
CA LEU A 194 -4.29 60.32 11.82
C LEU A 194 -4.98 61.29 12.80
N ALA A 195 -5.81 60.77 13.71
CA ALA A 195 -6.48 61.63 14.70
C ALA A 195 -5.48 62.34 15.63
N SER A 196 -4.37 61.68 15.98
CA SER A 196 -3.28 62.31 16.75
C SER A 196 -2.63 63.49 15.99
N LYS A 197 -2.33 63.29 14.69
CA LYS A 197 -1.78 64.36 13.83
C LYS A 197 -2.73 65.56 13.65
N GLU A 198 -4.03 65.27 13.49
CA GLU A 198 -5.04 66.35 13.43
C GLU A 198 -5.11 67.14 14.72
N SER A 199 -5.02 66.47 15.88
CA SER A 199 -4.98 67.10 17.19
C SER A 199 -3.73 67.98 17.39
N GLU A 200 -2.55 67.49 16.95
CA GLU A 200 -1.30 68.28 16.98
C GLU A 200 -1.37 69.52 16.07
N LEU A 201 -1.98 69.38 14.90
CA LEU A 201 -2.15 70.47 13.96
C LEU A 201 -3.08 71.56 14.54
N ALA A 202 -4.21 71.14 15.16
CA ALA A 202 -5.15 72.02 15.80
C ALA A 202 -4.54 72.76 17.00
N ALA A 203 -3.69 72.10 17.80
CA ALA A 203 -2.95 72.73 18.90
C ALA A 203 -1.95 73.74 18.37
N SER A 204 -1.17 73.45 17.34
CA SER A 204 -0.24 74.37 16.72
C SER A 204 -0.92 75.63 16.13
N GLN A 205 -2.09 75.47 15.54
CA GLN A 205 -2.88 76.56 15.00
C GLN A 205 -3.41 77.47 16.13
N SER A 206 -3.81 76.88 17.27
CA SER A 206 -4.26 77.61 18.44
C SER A 206 -3.13 78.41 19.09
N GLU A 207 -1.93 77.87 19.19
CA GLU A 207 -0.72 78.59 19.69
C GLU A 207 -0.35 79.78 18.79
N THR A 208 -0.39 79.55 17.47
CA THR A 208 -0.10 80.64 16.52
C THR A 208 -1.14 81.77 16.59
N GLY A 209 -2.39 81.47 16.80
CA GLY A 209 -3.47 82.46 17.01
C GLY A 209 -3.31 83.25 18.31
N ALA A 210 -2.90 82.59 19.40
CA ALA A 210 -2.66 83.21 20.67
C ALA A 210 -1.41 84.18 20.69
N ALA A 211 -0.41 83.86 19.85
CA ALA A 211 0.83 84.71 19.73
C ALA A 211 0.62 86.00 18.89
N THR A 212 -0.49 86.10 18.16
CA THR A 212 -0.84 87.24 17.28
C THR A 212 -1.92 88.19 17.84
N SER A 213 -2.41 87.91 19.08
CA SER A 213 -3.35 88.77 19.81
C SER A 213 -2.63 89.48 20.94
#